data_14c298c252afcfb4de6724a5b99b26a5
#
_entry.id   14c298c252afcfb4de6724a5b99b26a5
#
_cell.length_a   1.000
_cell.length_b   1.000
_cell.length_c   1.000
_cell.angle_alpha   90.00
_cell.angle_beta   90.00
_cell.angle_gamma   90.00
#
_symmetry.space_group_name_H-M   'P 1'
#
loop_
_entity.id
_entity.type
_entity.pdbx_description
1 polymer ?
#
loop_
_entity_poly.entity_id
_entity_poly.type
_entity_poly.pdbx_seq_one_letter_code
_entity_poly.pdbx_strand_id
1 'polypeptide(L)'
;MGKIINILGPHGVGKTTLQNYIRNNSLGIVAEGFILPIKGFNLGDPDEYVEYEKTYLEPINEQNRMIQNDSENGYVIRSIEEVEYFLQTHTPSVDEGKIRELIDNESNIFCDLIIYLDSAKAVLDERIAGDAVRDQVETTDWYANDYEKYDRFWKNYSRTHVIDTTNLSVEEVYEEIIKLL
;
A
#
# COMPACT_ATOMS: atom_id res chain seq x y z
N MET A 1 -16.04 3.80 -15.79
CA MET A 1 -14.68 3.38 -15.61
C MET A 1 -14.34 3.62 -14.15
N GLY A 2 -14.05 2.56 -13.40
CA GLY A 2 -13.74 2.65 -11.97
C GLY A 2 -12.41 3.34 -11.73
N LYS A 3 -12.31 4.07 -10.62
CA LYS A 3 -11.05 4.65 -10.16
C LYS A 3 -10.28 3.64 -9.30
N ILE A 4 -8.97 3.64 -9.40
CA ILE A 4 -8.07 2.81 -8.60
C ILE A 4 -7.61 3.65 -7.41
N ILE A 5 -7.95 3.21 -6.19
CA ILE A 5 -7.67 3.91 -4.94
C ILE A 5 -6.73 3.05 -4.11
N ASN A 6 -5.50 3.49 -3.92
CA ASN A 6 -4.55 2.79 -3.06
C ASN A 6 -4.69 3.25 -1.62
N ILE A 7 -4.87 2.29 -0.70
CA ILE A 7 -4.98 2.53 0.74
C ILE A 7 -3.68 2.14 1.42
N LEU A 8 -2.92 3.13 1.80
CA LEU A 8 -1.63 3.02 2.48
C LEU A 8 -1.72 3.38 3.96
N GLY A 9 -0.66 3.13 4.67
CA GLY A 9 -0.52 3.54 6.07
C GLY A 9 0.14 2.46 6.92
N PRO A 10 0.54 2.81 8.14
CA PRO A 10 1.22 1.90 9.05
C PRO A 10 0.36 0.70 9.44
N HIS A 11 1.01 -0.29 10.06
CA HIS A 11 0.26 -1.38 10.69
C HIS A 11 -0.62 -0.83 11.83
N GLY A 12 -1.76 -1.44 12.08
CA GLY A 12 -2.69 -0.99 13.12
C GLY A 12 -3.52 0.25 12.76
N VAL A 13 -3.26 0.93 11.64
CA VAL A 13 -4.01 2.14 11.24
C VAL A 13 -5.46 1.86 10.81
N GLY A 14 -5.79 0.60 10.48
CA GLY A 14 -7.16 0.21 10.15
C GLY A 14 -7.41 -0.10 8.67
N LYS A 15 -6.39 -0.31 7.84
CA LYS A 15 -6.56 -0.67 6.40
C LYS A 15 -7.50 -1.86 6.18
N THR A 16 -7.25 -2.97 6.87
CA THR A 16 -8.10 -4.17 6.77
C THR A 16 -9.52 -3.92 7.27
N THR A 17 -9.69 -3.11 8.32
CA THR A 17 -11.00 -2.72 8.85
C THR A 17 -11.78 -1.93 7.81
N LEU A 18 -11.13 -0.97 7.16
CA LEU A 18 -11.73 -0.17 6.09
C LEU A 18 -12.10 -1.04 4.88
N GLN A 19 -11.22 -1.95 4.45
CA GLN A 19 -11.52 -2.89 3.37
C GLN A 19 -12.73 -3.77 3.68
N ASN A 20 -12.80 -4.29 4.89
CA ASN A 20 -13.95 -5.09 5.33
C ASN A 20 -15.24 -4.25 5.37
N TYR A 21 -15.16 -3.00 5.79
CA TYR A 21 -16.30 -2.08 5.77
C TYR A 21 -16.81 -1.86 4.33
N ILE A 22 -15.91 -1.55 3.40
CA ILE A 22 -16.24 -1.36 1.98
C ILE A 22 -16.88 -2.62 1.39
N ARG A 23 -16.27 -3.78 1.62
CA ARG A 23 -16.76 -5.08 1.12
C ARG A 23 -18.15 -5.42 1.69
N ASN A 24 -18.34 -5.29 3.00
CA ASN A 24 -19.57 -5.66 3.67
C ASN A 24 -20.75 -4.75 3.32
N ASN A 25 -20.48 -3.52 2.90
CA ASN A 25 -21.49 -2.55 2.50
C ASN A 25 -21.64 -2.40 0.98
N SER A 26 -20.94 -3.24 0.18
CA SER A 26 -20.96 -3.19 -1.29
C SER A 26 -20.65 -1.79 -1.84
N LEU A 27 -19.62 -1.14 -1.30
CA LEU A 27 -19.26 0.25 -1.62
C LEU A 27 -18.17 0.35 -2.71
N GLY A 28 -17.83 -0.76 -3.34
CA GLY A 28 -16.84 -0.86 -4.40
C GLY A 28 -16.09 -2.19 -4.38
N ILE A 29 -15.19 -2.35 -5.31
CA ILE A 29 -14.35 -3.54 -5.45
C ILE A 29 -13.21 -3.45 -4.43
N VAL A 30 -13.10 -4.42 -3.55
CA VAL A 30 -11.93 -4.55 -2.67
C VAL A 30 -11.02 -5.62 -3.24
N ALA A 31 -9.90 -5.20 -3.75
CA ALA A 31 -8.91 -6.11 -4.27
C ALA A 31 -8.17 -6.83 -3.13
N GLU A 32 -8.06 -8.15 -3.25
CA GLU A 32 -7.31 -8.93 -2.30
C GLU A 32 -5.81 -8.56 -2.38
N GLY A 33 -5.21 -8.32 -1.21
CA GLY A 33 -3.77 -8.20 -1.13
C GLY A 33 -3.12 -9.54 -1.45
N PHE A 34 -2.07 -9.52 -2.24
CA PHE A 34 -1.30 -10.73 -2.53
C PHE A 34 0.12 -10.59 -1.96
N ILE A 35 0.59 -11.70 -1.37
CA ILE A 35 1.96 -11.86 -0.93
C ILE A 35 2.58 -12.90 -1.85
N LEU A 36 3.56 -12.48 -2.64
CA LEU A 36 4.28 -13.40 -3.51
C LEU A 36 5.36 -14.16 -2.71
N PRO A 37 5.59 -15.42 -3.01
CA PRO A 37 6.56 -16.20 -2.28
C PRO A 37 7.99 -15.67 -2.52
N ILE A 38 8.72 -15.43 -1.45
CA ILE A 38 10.14 -15.01 -1.46
C ILE A 38 11.06 -16.16 -1.93
N LYS A 39 10.53 -17.37 -2.02
CA LYS A 39 11.31 -18.57 -2.35
C LYS A 39 12.08 -18.40 -3.66
N GLY A 40 13.39 -18.50 -3.57
CA GLY A 40 14.30 -18.38 -4.71
C GLY A 40 14.99 -17.03 -4.84
N PHE A 41 14.64 -16.04 -4.01
CA PHE A 41 15.26 -14.72 -4.00
C PHE A 41 16.07 -14.50 -2.72
N ASN A 42 17.26 -13.94 -2.86
CA ASN A 42 18.05 -13.41 -1.75
C ASN A 42 17.77 -11.91 -1.62
N LEU A 43 16.84 -11.55 -0.76
CA LEU A 43 16.44 -10.13 -0.58
C LEU A 43 17.56 -9.24 0.01
N GLY A 44 18.69 -9.82 0.44
CA GLY A 44 19.89 -9.07 0.80
C GLY A 44 20.75 -8.67 -0.42
N ASP A 45 20.50 -9.24 -1.59
CA ASP A 45 21.14 -8.87 -2.85
C ASP A 45 20.26 -7.87 -3.58
N PRO A 46 20.77 -6.66 -3.91
CA PRO A 46 19.96 -5.62 -4.54
C PRO A 46 19.39 -6.00 -5.92
N ASP A 47 20.14 -6.73 -6.74
CA ASP A 47 19.66 -7.14 -8.06
C ASP A 47 18.56 -8.23 -7.94
N GLU A 48 18.70 -9.18 -7.02
CA GLU A 48 17.66 -10.16 -6.74
C GLU A 48 16.42 -9.52 -6.08
N TYR A 49 16.58 -8.48 -5.29
CA TYR A 49 15.47 -7.71 -4.74
C TYR A 49 14.67 -7.02 -5.87
N VAL A 50 15.34 -6.44 -6.86
CA VAL A 50 14.69 -5.87 -8.05
C VAL A 50 13.88 -6.93 -8.79
N GLU A 51 14.45 -8.11 -9.02
CA GLU A 51 13.73 -9.19 -9.69
C GLU A 51 12.53 -9.69 -8.86
N TYR A 52 12.64 -9.70 -7.54
CA TYR A 52 11.51 -10.01 -6.66
C TYR A 52 10.39 -8.96 -6.79
N GLU A 53 10.70 -7.68 -6.71
CA GLU A 53 9.69 -6.61 -6.85
C GLU A 53 9.05 -6.60 -8.26
N LYS A 54 9.80 -6.95 -9.31
CA LYS A 54 9.23 -7.14 -10.67
C LYS A 54 8.08 -8.14 -10.69
N THR A 55 8.14 -9.18 -9.87
CA THR A 55 7.08 -10.20 -9.84
C THR A 55 5.71 -9.66 -9.42
N TYR A 56 5.68 -8.51 -8.76
CA TYR A 56 4.44 -7.83 -8.37
C TYR A 56 3.79 -7.02 -9.50
N LEU A 57 4.56 -6.58 -10.50
CA LEU A 57 4.06 -5.62 -11.50
C LEU A 57 2.91 -6.20 -12.33
N GLU A 58 3.02 -7.44 -12.79
CA GLU A 58 1.97 -8.02 -13.63
C GLU A 58 0.67 -8.27 -12.86
N PRO A 59 0.68 -8.92 -11.66
CA PRO A 59 -0.51 -9.04 -10.84
C PRO A 59 -1.17 -7.71 -10.49
N ILE A 60 -0.38 -6.68 -10.17
CA ILE A 60 -0.90 -5.32 -9.92
C ILE A 60 -1.58 -4.76 -11.17
N ASN A 61 -0.93 -4.86 -12.33
CA ASN A 61 -1.47 -4.35 -13.59
C ASN A 61 -2.75 -5.09 -14.01
N GLU A 62 -2.80 -6.41 -13.82
CA GLU A 62 -4.00 -7.19 -14.09
C GLU A 62 -5.16 -6.76 -13.18
N GLN A 63 -4.92 -6.63 -11.90
CA GLN A 63 -5.90 -6.14 -10.92
C GLN A 63 -6.39 -4.73 -11.27
N ASN A 64 -5.47 -3.82 -11.56
CA ASN A 64 -5.79 -2.43 -11.90
C ASN A 64 -6.59 -2.35 -13.22
N ARG A 65 -6.26 -3.19 -14.19
CA ARG A 65 -7.00 -3.30 -15.45
C ARG A 65 -8.43 -3.80 -15.25
N MET A 66 -8.63 -4.75 -14.33
CA MET A 66 -9.97 -5.23 -13.97
C MET A 66 -10.81 -4.10 -13.38
N ILE A 67 -10.26 -3.32 -12.45
CA ILE A 67 -10.94 -2.17 -11.84
C ILE A 67 -11.29 -1.12 -12.90
N GLN A 68 -10.36 -0.76 -13.77
CA GLN A 68 -10.61 0.23 -14.82
C GLN A 68 -11.74 -0.18 -15.78
N ASN A 69 -11.89 -1.47 -16.02
CA ASN A 69 -12.97 -2.00 -16.89
C ASN A 69 -14.32 -2.13 -16.16
N ASP A 70 -14.36 -1.91 -14.86
CA ASP A 70 -15.59 -1.90 -14.08
C ASP A 70 -16.23 -0.51 -14.03
N SER A 71 -17.45 -0.43 -13.52
CA SER A 71 -18.15 0.82 -13.22
C SER A 71 -17.94 1.29 -11.79
N GLU A 72 -17.48 0.39 -10.90
CA GLU A 72 -17.23 0.66 -9.49
C GLU A 72 -15.75 1.00 -9.23
N ASN A 73 -15.52 1.85 -8.24
CA ASN A 73 -14.17 2.15 -7.77
C ASN A 73 -13.54 0.92 -7.11
N GLY A 74 -12.25 0.73 -7.31
CA GLY A 74 -11.49 -0.34 -6.70
C GLY A 74 -10.51 0.16 -5.65
N TYR A 75 -10.47 -0.53 -4.51
CA TYR A 75 -9.61 -0.23 -3.37
C TYR A 75 -8.53 -1.29 -3.27
N VAL A 76 -7.29 -0.87 -3.44
CA VAL A 76 -6.09 -1.75 -3.45
C VAL A 76 -5.18 -1.45 -2.26
N ILE A 77 -4.37 -2.42 -1.86
CA ILE A 77 -3.37 -2.29 -0.79
C ILE A 77 -1.94 -2.56 -1.28
N ARG A 78 -1.77 -2.76 -2.57
CA ARG A 78 -0.48 -2.87 -3.24
C ARG A 78 -0.58 -2.16 -4.58
N SER A 79 0.40 -1.34 -4.90
CA SER A 79 0.39 -0.54 -6.12
C SER A 79 1.78 -0.45 -6.75
N ILE A 80 1.84 0.06 -7.98
CA ILE A 80 3.10 0.35 -8.67
C ILE A 80 3.93 1.36 -7.89
N GLU A 81 3.30 2.36 -7.30
CA GLU A 81 3.96 3.37 -6.48
C GLU A 81 4.60 2.78 -5.21
N GLU A 82 4.04 1.70 -4.64
CA GLU A 82 4.69 0.99 -3.55
C GLU A 82 5.88 0.16 -4.01
N VAL A 83 5.80 -0.47 -5.18
CA VAL A 83 6.95 -1.15 -5.79
C VAL A 83 8.09 -0.15 -5.99
N GLU A 84 7.80 1.03 -6.54
CA GLU A 84 8.76 2.12 -6.68
C GLU A 84 9.39 2.50 -5.33
N TYR A 85 8.56 2.74 -4.31
CA TYR A 85 9.04 3.06 -2.96
C TYR A 85 10.00 1.99 -2.42
N PHE A 86 9.63 0.72 -2.51
CA PHE A 86 10.45 -0.37 -1.98
C PHE A 86 11.77 -0.52 -2.74
N LEU A 87 11.75 -0.38 -4.06
CA LEU A 87 12.98 -0.37 -4.86
C LEU A 87 13.91 0.78 -4.46
N GLN A 88 13.41 2.00 -4.34
CA GLN A 88 14.22 3.16 -3.96
C GLN A 88 14.80 3.05 -2.55
N THR A 89 14.10 2.42 -1.62
CA THR A 89 14.51 2.36 -0.21
C THR A 89 15.37 1.15 0.14
N HIS A 90 15.14 0.00 -0.50
CA HIS A 90 15.85 -1.25 -0.19
C HIS A 90 16.99 -1.55 -1.15
N THR A 91 17.05 -0.88 -2.30
CA THR A 91 18.12 -1.08 -3.28
C THR A 91 18.86 0.21 -3.64
N PRO A 92 19.40 0.97 -2.67
CA PRO A 92 20.04 2.26 -2.92
C PRO A 92 21.30 2.16 -3.79
N SER A 93 21.85 0.97 -3.97
CA SER A 93 23.00 0.68 -4.84
C SER A 93 22.64 0.37 -6.29
N VAL A 94 21.35 0.13 -6.57
CA VAL A 94 20.87 -0.13 -7.92
C VAL A 94 20.76 1.20 -8.68
N ASP A 95 21.16 1.17 -9.95
CA ASP A 95 21.07 2.32 -10.82
C ASP A 95 19.62 2.84 -10.93
N GLU A 96 19.43 4.12 -10.63
CA GLU A 96 18.10 4.77 -10.65
C GLU A 96 17.45 4.66 -12.02
N GLY A 97 18.25 4.64 -13.10
CA GLY A 97 17.75 4.47 -14.47
C GLY A 97 17.07 3.13 -14.69
N LYS A 98 17.62 2.05 -14.10
CA LYS A 98 16.98 0.72 -14.15
C LYS A 98 15.64 0.71 -13.41
N ILE A 99 15.57 1.35 -12.24
CA ILE A 99 14.30 1.46 -11.49
C ILE A 99 13.28 2.25 -12.29
N ARG A 100 13.68 3.38 -12.87
CA ARG A 100 12.80 4.20 -13.71
C ARG A 100 12.32 3.45 -14.95
N GLU A 101 13.20 2.74 -15.66
CA GLU A 101 12.80 1.94 -16.82
C GLU A 101 11.73 0.90 -16.46
N LEU A 102 11.84 0.30 -15.26
CA LEU A 102 10.87 -0.65 -14.77
C LEU A 102 9.53 0.01 -14.41
N ILE A 103 9.56 1.15 -13.72
CA ILE A 103 8.37 1.84 -13.22
C ILE A 103 7.68 2.63 -14.34
N ASP A 104 8.42 3.36 -15.18
CA ASP A 104 7.88 4.20 -16.26
C ASP A 104 7.44 3.39 -17.49
N ASN A 105 7.37 2.06 -17.38
CA ASN A 105 6.88 1.20 -18.45
C ASN A 105 5.42 1.53 -18.79
N GLU A 106 5.13 1.75 -20.07
CA GLU A 106 3.79 2.11 -20.56
C GLU A 106 2.68 1.10 -20.22
N SER A 107 3.06 -0.15 -19.89
CA SER A 107 2.11 -1.18 -19.44
C SER A 107 1.67 -1.03 -17.98
N ASN A 108 2.38 -0.21 -17.19
CA ASN A 108 2.07 0.00 -15.79
C ASN A 108 0.85 0.91 -15.61
N ILE A 109 -0.07 0.45 -14.79
CA ILE A 109 -1.33 1.15 -14.48
C ILE A 109 -1.24 1.67 -13.05
N PHE A 110 -1.01 2.98 -12.94
CA PHE A 110 -0.90 3.68 -11.67
C PHE A 110 -2.27 3.92 -11.02
N CYS A 111 -2.27 4.16 -9.72
CA CYS A 111 -3.49 4.52 -9.00
C CYS A 111 -3.96 5.93 -9.37
N ASP A 112 -5.29 6.12 -9.41
CA ASP A 112 -5.91 7.44 -9.59
C ASP A 112 -5.79 8.29 -8.32
N LEU A 113 -5.84 7.63 -7.15
CA LEU A 113 -5.80 8.26 -5.84
C LEU A 113 -4.99 7.42 -4.86
N ILE A 114 -4.12 8.07 -4.10
CA ILE A 114 -3.35 7.46 -3.03
C ILE A 114 -3.82 8.05 -1.71
N ILE A 115 -4.34 7.20 -0.84
CA ILE A 115 -4.78 7.55 0.51
C ILE A 115 -3.77 7.00 1.51
N TYR A 116 -3.17 7.87 2.29
CA TYR A 116 -2.33 7.48 3.43
C TYR A 116 -3.13 7.65 4.72
N LEU A 117 -3.51 6.54 5.32
CA LEU A 117 -4.13 6.55 6.64
C LEU A 117 -3.05 6.78 7.69
N ASP A 118 -3.20 7.82 8.48
CA ASP A 118 -2.32 8.17 9.60
C ASP A 118 -3.05 7.98 10.92
N SER A 119 -2.30 7.87 12.02
CA SER A 119 -2.88 7.88 13.37
C SER A 119 -1.80 8.22 14.39
N ALA A 120 -2.21 8.79 15.52
CA ALA A 120 -1.30 9.05 16.62
C ALA A 120 -0.59 7.75 17.05
N LYS A 121 0.74 7.82 17.24
CA LYS A 121 1.57 6.65 17.56
C LYS A 121 1.03 5.85 18.75
N ALA A 122 0.56 6.51 19.80
CA ALA A 122 0.00 5.84 20.97
C ALA A 122 -1.24 4.98 20.63
N VAL A 123 -2.08 5.43 19.67
CA VAL A 123 -3.25 4.70 19.20
C VAL A 123 -2.83 3.50 18.34
N LEU A 124 -1.79 3.66 17.51
CA LEU A 124 -1.23 2.54 16.74
C LEU A 124 -0.66 1.47 17.66
N ASP A 125 0.14 1.87 18.64
CA ASP A 125 0.76 0.95 19.62
C ASP A 125 -0.33 0.17 20.40
N GLU A 126 -1.42 0.82 20.81
CA GLU A 126 -2.56 0.18 21.49
C GLU A 126 -3.28 -0.81 20.57
N ARG A 127 -3.57 -0.42 19.32
CA ARG A 127 -4.24 -1.29 18.34
C ARG A 127 -3.41 -2.52 17.99
N ILE A 128 -2.09 -2.36 17.87
CA ILE A 128 -1.15 -3.46 17.59
C ILE A 128 -1.08 -4.41 18.78
N ALA A 129 -0.97 -3.88 20.00
CA ALA A 129 -0.93 -4.70 21.22
C ALA A 129 -2.20 -5.51 21.44
N GLY A 130 -3.34 -5.02 20.96
CA GLY A 130 -4.65 -5.72 21.03
C GLY A 130 -4.87 -6.78 19.95
N ASP A 131 -4.00 -6.84 18.92
CA ASP A 131 -4.14 -7.77 17.79
C ASP A 131 -3.44 -9.11 18.10
N ALA A 132 -4.15 -10.02 18.77
CA ALA A 132 -3.64 -11.32 19.18
C ALA A 132 -3.37 -12.30 18.01
N VAL A 133 -3.70 -11.93 16.77
CA VAL A 133 -3.60 -12.79 15.59
C VAL A 133 -2.30 -12.50 14.80
N ARG A 134 -1.65 -11.39 15.06
CA ARG A 134 -0.39 -11.03 14.36
C ARG A 134 0.81 -11.63 15.05
N ASP A 135 1.53 -12.44 14.28
CA ASP A 135 2.82 -12.99 14.68
C ASP A 135 3.77 -11.82 15.04
N GLN A 136 4.23 -11.80 16.29
CA GLN A 136 5.03 -10.71 16.86
C GLN A 136 6.37 -10.49 16.12
N VAL A 137 6.78 -11.43 15.27
CA VAL A 137 8.07 -11.41 14.56
C VAL A 137 8.09 -10.40 13.41
N GLU A 138 6.98 -10.21 12.69
CA GLU A 138 6.93 -9.25 11.58
C GLU A 138 6.81 -7.79 12.03
N THR A 139 6.35 -7.56 13.27
CA THR A 139 6.00 -6.22 13.73
C THR A 139 7.17 -5.44 14.33
N THR A 140 8.14 -6.12 14.96
CA THR A 140 9.17 -5.44 15.78
C THR A 140 10.31 -4.85 14.97
N ASP A 141 10.82 -5.54 13.97
CA ASP A 141 12.02 -5.10 13.24
C ASP A 141 11.70 -4.08 12.15
N TRP A 142 10.59 -4.25 11.42
CA TRP A 142 10.17 -3.31 10.39
C TRP A 142 9.72 -1.98 11.00
N TYR A 143 8.99 -2.01 12.12
CA TYR A 143 8.54 -0.81 12.82
C TYR A 143 9.68 0.01 13.41
N ALA A 144 10.72 -0.65 13.92
CA ALA A 144 11.83 0.06 14.55
C ALA A 144 12.72 0.80 13.54
N ASN A 145 12.85 0.27 12.32
CA ASN A 145 13.87 0.75 11.38
C ASN A 145 13.31 1.50 10.17
N ASP A 146 12.13 1.15 9.67
CA ASP A 146 11.63 1.66 8.39
C ASP A 146 10.34 2.47 8.49
N TYR A 147 9.61 2.41 9.63
CA TYR A 147 8.35 3.13 9.80
C TYR A 147 8.50 4.65 9.56
N GLU A 148 9.51 5.29 10.15
CA GLU A 148 9.69 6.74 10.00
C GLU A 148 10.03 7.15 8.57
N LYS A 149 10.74 6.28 7.82
CA LYS A 149 11.05 6.52 6.42
C LYS A 149 9.81 6.38 5.56
N TYR A 150 9.04 5.31 5.78
CA TYR A 150 7.79 5.03 5.09
C TYR A 150 6.77 6.16 5.33
N ASP A 151 6.54 6.52 6.57
CA ASP A 151 5.64 7.61 6.98
C ASP A 151 6.04 8.94 6.34
N ARG A 152 7.32 9.30 6.45
CA ARG A 152 7.85 10.53 5.86
C ARG A 152 7.72 10.54 4.34
N PHE A 153 7.99 9.42 3.67
CA PHE A 153 7.88 9.33 2.21
C PHE A 153 6.45 9.60 1.78
N TRP A 154 5.50 8.82 2.30
CA TRP A 154 4.13 8.91 1.85
C TRP A 154 3.44 10.20 2.23
N LYS A 155 3.72 10.78 3.38
CA LYS A 155 3.20 12.11 3.77
C LYS A 155 3.72 13.24 2.88
N ASN A 156 4.86 13.06 2.23
CA ASN A 156 5.45 14.07 1.32
C ASN A 156 5.27 13.71 -0.17
N TYR A 157 4.76 12.55 -0.50
CA TYR A 157 4.53 12.17 -1.89
C TYR A 157 3.39 13.01 -2.48
N SER A 158 3.66 13.69 -3.60
CA SER A 158 2.79 14.76 -4.12
C SER A 158 1.36 14.32 -4.50
N ARG A 159 1.14 13.02 -4.69
CA ARG A 159 -0.17 12.42 -5.04
C ARG A 159 -0.90 11.82 -3.85
N THR A 160 -0.34 11.94 -2.65
CA THR A 160 -0.92 11.35 -1.44
C THR A 160 -1.87 12.30 -0.74
N HIS A 161 -3.04 11.81 -0.38
CA HIS A 161 -3.96 12.44 0.55
C HIS A 161 -3.86 11.76 1.91
N VAL A 162 -3.49 12.52 2.93
CA VAL A 162 -3.35 12.00 4.31
C VAL A 162 -4.67 12.16 5.05
N ILE A 163 -5.14 11.07 5.65
CA ILE A 163 -6.34 11.07 6.51
C ILE A 163 -5.92 10.64 7.92
N ASP A 164 -6.03 11.54 8.89
CA ASP A 164 -5.82 11.22 10.31
C ASP A 164 -7.01 10.44 10.86
N THR A 165 -6.78 9.17 11.16
CA THR A 165 -7.79 8.23 11.66
C THR A 165 -7.84 8.13 13.18
N THR A 166 -7.09 8.97 13.91
CA THR A 166 -6.92 8.88 15.36
C THR A 166 -8.26 8.82 16.10
N ASN A 167 -9.21 9.67 15.70
CA ASN A 167 -10.52 9.82 16.32
C ASN A 167 -11.69 9.50 15.40
N LEU A 168 -11.44 8.93 14.23
CA LEU A 168 -12.48 8.61 13.26
C LEU A 168 -12.92 7.15 13.36
N SER A 169 -14.22 6.92 13.22
CA SER A 169 -14.78 5.61 12.93
C SER A 169 -14.42 5.18 11.50
N VAL A 170 -14.56 3.90 11.20
CA VAL A 170 -14.30 3.40 9.85
C VAL A 170 -15.23 4.00 8.80
N GLU A 171 -16.47 4.30 9.18
CA GLU A 171 -17.46 4.96 8.34
C GLU A 171 -17.02 6.40 8.01
N GLU A 172 -16.61 7.16 9.02
CA GLU A 172 -16.09 8.52 8.83
C GLU A 172 -14.82 8.55 7.97
N VAL A 173 -13.92 7.57 8.14
CA VAL A 173 -12.74 7.42 7.26
C VAL A 173 -13.17 7.19 5.81
N TYR A 174 -14.16 6.33 5.58
CA TYR A 174 -14.68 6.10 4.25
C TYR A 174 -15.32 7.37 3.65
N GLU A 175 -16.10 8.12 4.45
CA GLU A 175 -16.69 9.39 4.01
C GLU A 175 -15.63 10.43 3.60
N GLU A 176 -14.49 10.50 4.34
CA GLU A 176 -13.38 11.39 3.94
C GLU A 176 -12.79 10.97 2.59
N ILE A 177 -12.66 9.66 2.32
CA ILE A 177 -12.18 9.17 1.02
C ILE A 177 -13.15 9.57 -0.10
N ILE A 178 -14.46 9.41 0.11
CA ILE A 178 -15.47 9.74 -0.90
C ILE A 178 -15.46 11.23 -1.27
N LYS A 179 -15.13 12.12 -0.35
CA LYS A 179 -14.99 13.56 -0.65
C LYS A 179 -13.85 13.89 -1.63
N LEU A 180 -12.91 12.97 -1.80
CA LEU A 180 -11.75 13.12 -2.70
C LEU A 180 -12.02 12.54 -4.10
N LEU A 181 -13.11 11.80 -4.29
CA LEU A 181 -13.49 11.14 -5.55
C LEU A 181 -14.40 12.00 -6.42
#